data_2bca957a65c25644c2959a05746c85ba
#
_entry.id   2bca957a65c25644c2959a05746c85ba
#
_cell.length_a   1.000
_cell.length_b   1.000
_cell.length_c   1.000
_cell.angle_alpha   90.00
_cell.angle_beta   90.00
_cell.angle_gamma   90.00
#
_symmetry.space_group_name_H-M   'P 1'
#
loop_
_entity.id
_entity.type
_entity.pdbx_description
1 polymer ?
#
loop_
_entity_poly.entity_id
_entity_poly.type
_entity_poly.pdbx_seq_one_letter_code
_entity_poly.pdbx_strand_id
1 'polypeptide(L)'
;MTLTAVEPEEAERLIASGAKLIDIRDADEHARERIAGAANHPLARIEQLAPHSGPIIFHCRTGMRTQNNADRLAAAGGGSPCYVLAGGIDTWRSSGRPTIVDKRQPLEIMRQVQLVAGGLVLLGVVLGFLVSPLLFGLSAFVGAGLIMAGATGWCGMAKLVNCGVKLCRSAV
;
A
#
# COMPACT_ATOMS: atom_id res chain seq x y z
N MET A 1 2.24 24.50 2.03
CA MET A 1 1.54 24.60 3.34
C MET A 1 1.74 23.30 4.11
N THR A 2 2.21 23.35 5.34
CA THR A 2 2.32 22.15 6.18
C THR A 2 0.96 21.84 6.79
N LEU A 3 0.43 20.64 6.51
CA LEU A 3 -0.77 20.16 7.18
C LEU A 3 -0.46 19.86 8.65
N THR A 4 -1.38 20.18 9.55
CA THR A 4 -1.24 19.88 10.96
C THR A 4 -1.34 18.37 11.20
N ALA A 5 -0.32 17.79 11.82
CA ALA A 5 -0.35 16.41 12.24
C ALA A 5 -1.17 16.29 13.55
N VAL A 6 -2.07 15.32 13.59
CA VAL A 6 -2.89 15.00 14.76
C VAL A 6 -2.60 13.59 15.23
N GLU A 7 -2.49 13.42 16.55
CA GLU A 7 -2.31 12.12 17.16
C GLU A 7 -3.61 11.28 17.06
N PRO A 8 -3.54 9.95 17.13
CA PRO A 8 -4.71 9.08 17.01
C PRO A 8 -5.87 9.44 17.93
N GLU A 9 -5.58 9.91 19.14
CA GLU A 9 -6.59 10.31 20.10
C GLU A 9 -7.35 11.57 19.67
N GLU A 10 -6.65 12.56 19.16
CA GLU A 10 -7.25 13.79 18.63
C GLU A 10 -7.99 13.52 17.33
N ALA A 11 -7.43 12.67 16.47
CA ALA A 11 -8.10 12.24 15.23
C ALA A 11 -9.44 11.56 15.54
N GLU A 12 -9.51 10.72 16.57
CA GLU A 12 -10.75 10.08 17.01
C GLU A 12 -11.80 11.10 17.47
N ARG A 13 -11.39 12.12 18.23
CA ARG A 13 -12.28 13.22 18.64
C ARG A 13 -12.81 14.01 17.44
N LEU A 14 -11.93 14.32 16.48
CA LEU A 14 -12.31 15.01 15.25
C LEU A 14 -13.29 14.16 14.41
N ILE A 15 -13.07 12.86 14.29
CA ILE A 15 -13.97 11.94 13.59
C ILE A 15 -15.33 11.92 14.30
N ALA A 16 -15.36 11.84 15.61
CA ALA A 16 -16.59 11.89 16.40
C ALA A 16 -17.35 13.21 16.24
N SER A 17 -16.64 14.33 15.99
CA SER A 17 -17.23 15.64 15.69
C SER A 17 -17.62 15.85 14.22
N GLY A 18 -17.46 14.81 13.36
CA GLY A 18 -17.88 14.85 11.96
C GLY A 18 -16.76 15.07 10.95
N ALA A 19 -15.49 14.98 11.35
CA ALA A 19 -14.39 15.01 10.40
C ALA A 19 -14.39 13.76 9.50
N LYS A 20 -14.11 13.96 8.21
CA LYS A 20 -13.99 12.88 7.24
C LYS A 20 -12.60 12.28 7.26
N LEU A 21 -12.51 10.98 7.51
CA LEU A 21 -11.24 10.24 7.46
C LEU A 21 -11.01 9.68 6.06
N ILE A 22 -9.87 10.01 5.44
CA ILE A 22 -9.53 9.61 4.08
C ILE A 22 -8.22 8.82 4.07
N ASP A 23 -8.30 7.59 3.56
CA ASP A 23 -7.16 6.73 3.31
C ASP A 23 -6.63 6.97 1.90
N ILE A 24 -5.41 7.52 1.79
CA ILE A 24 -4.77 7.81 0.51
C ILE A 24 -3.96 6.63 -0.06
N ARG A 25 -3.99 5.47 0.59
CA ARG A 25 -3.33 4.25 0.12
C ARG A 25 -4.06 3.66 -1.07
N ASP A 26 -3.40 2.74 -1.76
CA ASP A 26 -4.02 2.02 -2.86
C ASP A 26 -5.20 1.16 -2.39
N ALA A 27 -6.13 0.90 -3.29
CA ALA A 27 -7.39 0.21 -2.97
C ALA A 27 -7.17 -1.20 -2.39
N ASP A 28 -6.10 -1.88 -2.77
CA ASP A 28 -5.75 -3.20 -2.26
C ASP A 28 -5.18 -3.16 -0.83
N GLU A 29 -4.42 -2.10 -0.48
CA GLU A 29 -3.97 -1.85 0.89
C GLU A 29 -5.17 -1.57 1.82
N HIS A 30 -6.09 -0.69 1.37
CA HIS A 30 -7.31 -0.36 2.11
C HIS A 30 -8.23 -1.56 2.29
N ALA A 31 -8.37 -2.38 1.25
CA ALA A 31 -9.20 -3.58 1.31
C ALA A 31 -8.68 -4.59 2.34
N ARG A 32 -7.36 -4.72 2.49
CA ARG A 32 -6.74 -5.64 3.47
C ARG A 32 -6.89 -5.17 4.91
N GLU A 33 -6.61 -3.90 5.14
CA GLU A 33 -6.70 -3.32 6.48
C GLU A 33 -7.10 -1.85 6.36
N ARG A 34 -8.08 -1.42 7.14
CA ARG A 34 -8.56 -0.04 7.15
C ARG A 34 -9.02 0.38 8.55
N ILE A 35 -9.00 1.67 8.80
CA ILE A 35 -9.67 2.26 9.95
C ILE A 35 -11.17 2.27 9.65
N ALA A 36 -12.00 1.95 10.64
CA ALA A 36 -13.45 1.98 10.49
C ALA A 36 -13.94 3.39 10.07
N GLY A 37 -14.81 3.45 9.08
CA GLY A 37 -15.33 4.72 8.56
C GLY A 37 -14.40 5.49 7.62
N ALA A 38 -13.15 5.04 7.41
CA ALA A 38 -12.25 5.67 6.46
C ALA A 38 -12.71 5.45 5.02
N ALA A 39 -12.85 6.53 4.25
CA ALA A 39 -13.09 6.46 2.82
C ALA A 39 -11.76 6.28 2.07
N ASN A 40 -11.69 5.33 1.14
CA ASN A 40 -10.51 5.17 0.31
C ASN A 40 -10.52 6.15 -0.86
N HIS A 41 -9.48 6.96 -0.93
CA HIS A 41 -9.24 7.84 -2.07
C HIS A 41 -7.73 7.85 -2.39
N PRO A 42 -7.28 6.94 -3.29
CA PRO A 42 -5.86 6.79 -3.59
C PRO A 42 -5.19 8.10 -4.01
N LEU A 43 -3.96 8.30 -3.55
CA LEU A 43 -3.17 9.51 -3.82
C LEU A 43 -3.08 9.85 -5.32
N ALA A 44 -3.09 8.82 -6.19
CA ALA A 44 -3.08 9.00 -7.65
C ALA A 44 -4.33 9.70 -8.20
N ARG A 45 -5.41 9.79 -7.42
CA ARG A 45 -6.68 10.42 -7.80
C ARG A 45 -7.11 11.52 -6.81
N ILE A 46 -6.20 12.02 -6.01
CA ILE A 46 -6.52 12.92 -4.89
C ILE A 46 -7.17 14.23 -5.38
N GLU A 47 -6.84 14.68 -6.59
CA GLU A 47 -7.43 15.87 -7.20
C GLU A 47 -8.92 15.70 -7.56
N GLN A 48 -9.41 14.45 -7.60
CA GLN A 48 -10.83 14.12 -7.85
C GLN A 48 -11.63 13.98 -6.54
N LEU A 49 -11.06 14.38 -5.41
CA LEU A 49 -11.76 14.35 -4.13
C LEU A 49 -12.97 15.26 -4.17
N ALA A 50 -14.16 14.72 -3.89
CA ALA A 50 -15.36 15.53 -3.83
C ALA A 50 -15.27 16.58 -2.71
N PRO A 51 -15.72 17.83 -2.96
CA PRO A 51 -15.74 18.87 -1.95
C PRO A 51 -16.42 18.41 -0.66
N HIS A 52 -15.86 18.84 0.46
CA HIS A 52 -16.40 18.55 1.79
C HIS A 52 -16.41 19.82 2.63
N SER A 53 -17.50 20.08 3.34
CA SER A 53 -17.67 21.29 4.14
C SER A 53 -17.12 21.19 5.56
N GLY A 54 -16.61 20.06 5.98
CA GLY A 54 -16.07 19.81 7.32
C GLY A 54 -14.56 19.49 7.32
N PRO A 55 -13.98 19.27 8.50
CA PRO A 55 -12.59 18.89 8.62
C PRO A 55 -12.29 17.56 7.90
N ILE A 56 -11.10 17.46 7.31
CA ILE A 56 -10.63 16.26 6.62
C ILE A 56 -9.35 15.78 7.28
N ILE A 57 -9.28 14.49 7.58
CA ILE A 57 -8.08 13.85 8.12
C ILE A 57 -7.57 12.86 7.07
N PHE A 58 -6.38 13.09 6.56
CA PHE A 58 -5.73 12.17 5.63
C PHE A 58 -4.81 11.21 6.38
N HIS A 59 -4.80 9.96 5.98
CA HIS A 59 -3.83 9.00 6.48
C HIS A 59 -3.29 8.10 5.37
N CYS A 60 -2.09 7.59 5.61
CA CYS A 60 -1.52 6.49 4.85
C CYS A 60 -1.05 5.39 5.81
N ARG A 61 -0.06 4.59 5.45
CA ARG A 61 0.45 3.52 6.32
C ARG A 61 1.25 4.09 7.50
N THR A 62 2.31 4.88 7.22
CA THR A 62 3.29 5.36 8.20
C THR A 62 3.32 6.89 8.36
N GLY A 63 2.44 7.63 7.68
CA GLY A 63 2.48 9.10 7.63
C GLY A 63 3.41 9.70 6.56
N MET A 64 4.35 8.94 5.99
CA MET A 64 5.32 9.45 5.01
C MET A 64 4.67 9.93 3.71
N ARG A 65 3.72 9.16 3.14
CA ARG A 65 3.04 9.56 1.89
C ARG A 65 2.23 10.84 2.09
N THR A 66 1.57 11.00 3.23
CA THR A 66 0.79 12.21 3.56
C THR A 66 1.69 13.41 3.74
N GLN A 67 2.81 13.28 4.45
CA GLN A 67 3.77 14.38 4.64
C GLN A 67 4.42 14.82 3.32
N ASN A 68 4.88 13.87 2.50
CA ASN A 68 5.53 14.16 1.22
C ASN A 68 4.57 14.78 0.18
N ASN A 69 3.24 14.72 0.40
CA ASN A 69 2.23 15.24 -0.51
C ASN A 69 1.31 16.25 0.18
N ALA A 70 1.77 16.90 1.25
CA ALA A 70 0.95 17.80 2.06
C ALA A 70 0.29 18.94 1.23
N ASP A 71 1.02 19.54 0.29
CA ASP A 71 0.49 20.61 -0.56
C ASP A 71 -0.64 20.12 -1.48
N ARG A 72 -0.49 18.92 -2.06
CA ARG A 72 -1.53 18.30 -2.90
C ARG A 72 -2.78 17.95 -2.09
N LEU A 73 -2.60 17.46 -0.87
CA LEU A 73 -3.70 17.11 0.03
C LEU A 73 -4.44 18.36 0.51
N ALA A 74 -3.70 19.44 0.83
CA ALA A 74 -4.29 20.73 1.18
C ALA A 74 -5.12 21.31 0.04
N ALA A 75 -4.59 21.26 -1.19
CA ALA A 75 -5.30 21.71 -2.39
C ALA A 75 -6.58 20.89 -2.63
N ALA A 76 -6.50 19.57 -2.48
CA ALA A 76 -7.63 18.66 -2.63
C ALA A 76 -8.72 18.87 -1.57
N GLY A 77 -8.36 19.39 -0.40
CA GLY A 77 -9.32 19.75 0.66
C GLY A 77 -10.21 20.94 0.34
N GLY A 78 -9.90 21.73 -0.73
CA GLY A 78 -10.78 22.77 -1.24
C GLY A 78 -11.11 23.90 -0.24
N GLY A 79 -10.18 24.22 0.67
CA GLY A 79 -10.36 25.24 1.70
C GLY A 79 -10.89 24.71 3.04
N SER A 80 -11.23 23.43 3.13
CA SER A 80 -11.58 22.78 4.40
C SER A 80 -10.37 22.63 5.32
N PRO A 81 -10.53 22.65 6.65
CA PRO A 81 -9.45 22.31 7.57
C PRO A 81 -8.92 20.91 7.30
N CYS A 82 -7.65 20.80 6.95
CA CYS A 82 -7.01 19.53 6.61
C CYS A 82 -5.95 19.14 7.63
N TYR A 83 -5.99 17.87 8.03
CA TYR A 83 -5.09 17.27 9.00
C TYR A 83 -4.46 16.02 8.44
N VAL A 84 -3.35 15.58 9.03
CA VAL A 84 -2.74 14.27 8.75
C VAL A 84 -2.65 13.47 10.02
N LEU A 85 -2.99 12.18 9.95
CA LEU A 85 -2.85 11.27 11.08
C LEU A 85 -1.36 10.96 11.29
N ALA A 86 -0.82 11.33 12.45
CA ALA A 86 0.56 11.06 12.83
C ALA A 86 0.84 9.55 12.81
N GLY A 87 1.90 9.15 12.09
CA GLY A 87 2.27 7.74 11.95
C GLY A 87 1.26 6.85 11.21
N GLY A 88 0.18 7.42 10.68
CA GLY A 88 -0.81 6.72 9.86
C GLY A 88 -1.54 5.57 10.56
N ILE A 89 -1.98 4.56 9.78
CA ILE A 89 -2.72 3.41 10.34
C ILE A 89 -1.87 2.55 11.27
N ASP A 90 -0.53 2.53 11.08
CA ASP A 90 0.35 1.75 11.94
C ASP A 90 0.35 2.30 13.37
N THR A 91 0.41 3.64 13.54
CA THR A 91 0.30 4.28 14.87
C THR A 91 -1.11 4.16 15.44
N TRP A 92 -2.16 4.29 14.61
CA TRP A 92 -3.55 4.06 15.03
C TRP A 92 -3.71 2.67 15.66
N ARG A 93 -3.20 1.64 14.99
CA ARG A 93 -3.26 0.25 15.47
C ARG A 93 -2.42 0.03 16.74
N SER A 94 -1.18 0.56 16.76
CA SER A 94 -0.28 0.40 17.93
C SER A 94 -0.78 1.13 19.17
N SER A 95 -1.63 2.15 19.01
CA SER A 95 -2.33 2.82 20.11
C SER A 95 -3.56 2.05 20.64
N GLY A 96 -3.75 0.80 20.19
CA GLY A 96 -4.84 -0.07 20.65
C GLY A 96 -6.20 0.19 19.99
N ARG A 97 -6.27 1.06 18.99
CA ARG A 97 -7.51 1.37 18.28
C ARG A 97 -7.85 0.32 17.24
N PRO A 98 -9.15 -0.01 17.04
CA PRO A 98 -9.54 -1.08 16.15
C PRO A 98 -9.30 -0.72 14.68
N THR A 99 -8.80 -1.71 13.94
CA THR A 99 -8.77 -1.73 12.47
C THR A 99 -9.60 -2.89 11.95
N ILE A 100 -10.16 -2.72 10.76
CA ILE A 100 -10.89 -3.80 10.07
C ILE A 100 -9.87 -4.50 9.16
N VAL A 101 -9.55 -5.75 9.49
CA VAL A 101 -8.61 -6.58 8.71
C VAL A 101 -9.40 -7.65 7.95
N ASP A 102 -9.30 -7.60 6.62
CA ASP A 102 -9.86 -8.65 5.76
C ASP A 102 -8.79 -9.68 5.40
N LYS A 103 -8.84 -10.82 6.07
CA LYS A 103 -7.91 -11.95 5.85
C LYS A 103 -8.16 -12.71 4.53
N ARG A 104 -9.25 -12.42 3.82
CA ARG A 104 -9.58 -13.05 2.52
C ARG A 104 -8.88 -12.38 1.35
N GLN A 105 -8.30 -11.20 1.57
CA GLN A 105 -7.56 -10.50 0.53
C GLN A 105 -6.28 -11.30 0.15
N PRO A 106 -5.99 -11.44 -1.14
CA PRO A 106 -4.77 -12.11 -1.60
C PRO A 106 -3.53 -11.42 -1.03
N LEU A 107 -2.44 -12.18 -0.92
CA LEU A 107 -1.15 -11.65 -0.45
C LEU A 107 -0.75 -10.41 -1.26
N GLU A 108 -0.04 -9.48 -0.62
CA GLU A 108 0.53 -8.31 -1.31
C GLU A 108 1.36 -8.77 -2.52
N ILE A 109 1.21 -8.07 -3.64
CA ILE A 109 1.88 -8.42 -4.89
C ILE A 109 3.39 -8.57 -4.67
N MET A 110 3.99 -7.71 -3.86
CA MET A 110 5.42 -7.79 -3.53
C MET A 110 5.78 -9.10 -2.82
N ARG A 111 4.96 -9.57 -1.88
CA ARG A 111 5.15 -10.85 -1.19
C ARG A 111 5.00 -12.04 -2.14
N GLN A 112 4.05 -11.98 -3.07
CA GLN A 112 3.89 -13.01 -4.11
C GLN A 112 5.11 -13.07 -5.01
N VAL A 113 5.62 -11.91 -5.46
CA VAL A 113 6.85 -11.84 -6.27
C VAL A 113 8.05 -12.43 -5.52
N GLN A 114 8.22 -12.09 -4.24
CA GLN A 114 9.31 -12.62 -3.43
C GLN A 114 9.22 -14.14 -3.26
N LEU A 115 8.03 -14.69 -3.02
CA LEU A 115 7.82 -16.14 -2.89
C LEU A 115 8.13 -16.88 -4.19
N VAL A 116 7.65 -16.36 -5.33
CA VAL A 116 7.88 -16.97 -6.64
C VAL A 116 9.36 -16.86 -7.03
N ALA A 117 9.97 -15.68 -6.90
CA ALA A 117 11.37 -15.49 -7.26
C ALA A 117 12.31 -16.30 -6.35
N GLY A 118 12.08 -16.26 -5.04
CA GLY A 118 12.85 -17.05 -4.07
C GLY A 118 12.68 -18.56 -4.30
N GLY A 119 11.45 -19.01 -4.59
CA GLY A 119 11.17 -20.41 -4.94
C GLY A 119 11.90 -20.88 -6.19
N LEU A 120 11.93 -20.07 -7.24
CA LEU A 120 12.65 -20.39 -8.49
C LEU A 120 14.17 -20.44 -8.26
N VAL A 121 14.74 -19.54 -7.48
CA VAL A 121 16.15 -19.55 -7.12
C VAL A 121 16.50 -20.83 -6.35
N LEU A 122 15.70 -21.15 -5.32
CA LEU A 122 15.91 -22.34 -4.51
C LEU A 122 15.81 -23.62 -5.37
N LEU A 123 14.79 -23.70 -6.22
CA LEU A 123 14.60 -24.83 -7.14
C LEU A 123 15.79 -25.00 -8.08
N GLY A 124 16.29 -23.92 -8.69
CA GLY A 124 17.45 -23.95 -9.58
C GLY A 124 18.72 -24.38 -8.87
N VAL A 125 18.92 -23.98 -7.60
CA VAL A 125 20.06 -24.43 -6.78
C VAL A 125 19.96 -25.93 -6.47
N VAL A 126 18.82 -26.39 -5.96
CA VAL A 126 18.62 -27.81 -5.60
C VAL A 126 18.80 -28.72 -6.82
N LEU A 127 18.16 -28.37 -7.95
CA LEU A 127 18.29 -29.12 -9.19
C LEU A 127 19.70 -29.05 -9.78
N GLY A 128 20.40 -27.94 -9.58
CA GLY A 128 21.81 -27.79 -9.99
C GLY A 128 22.74 -28.76 -9.29
N PHE A 129 22.49 -29.05 -8.01
CA PHE A 129 23.24 -30.06 -7.24
C PHE A 129 22.82 -31.50 -7.51
N LEU A 130 21.51 -31.76 -7.71
CA LEU A 130 20.98 -33.12 -7.79
C LEU A 130 20.96 -33.69 -9.22
N VAL A 131 20.79 -32.82 -10.23
CA VAL A 131 20.53 -33.27 -11.62
C VAL A 131 21.64 -32.82 -12.57
N SER A 132 21.89 -31.52 -12.68
CA SER A 132 22.90 -30.99 -13.62
C SER A 132 23.35 -29.59 -13.25
N PRO A 133 24.67 -29.31 -13.26
CA PRO A 133 25.21 -27.96 -13.01
C PRO A 133 24.64 -26.88 -13.92
N LEU A 134 24.17 -27.21 -15.11
CA LEU A 134 23.51 -26.26 -16.04
C LEU A 134 22.28 -25.57 -15.43
N LEU A 135 21.62 -26.23 -14.46
CA LEU A 135 20.43 -25.69 -13.81
C LEU A 135 20.71 -24.56 -12.82
N PHE A 136 21.97 -24.35 -12.42
CA PHE A 136 22.37 -23.12 -11.73
C PHE A 136 22.13 -21.86 -12.60
N GLY A 137 22.12 -22.01 -13.92
CA GLY A 137 21.79 -20.94 -14.86
C GLY A 137 20.38 -20.35 -14.61
N LEU A 138 19.42 -21.16 -14.16
CA LEU A 138 18.09 -20.69 -13.77
C LEU A 138 18.16 -19.73 -12.58
N SER A 139 18.90 -20.07 -11.53
CA SER A 139 19.09 -19.21 -10.36
C SER A 139 19.81 -17.93 -10.72
N ALA A 140 20.85 -18.02 -11.58
CA ALA A 140 21.59 -16.84 -12.05
C ALA A 140 20.72 -15.91 -12.88
N PHE A 141 19.87 -16.43 -13.76
CA PHE A 141 18.93 -15.66 -14.58
C PHE A 141 17.89 -14.93 -13.71
N VAL A 142 17.28 -15.61 -12.76
CA VAL A 142 16.31 -14.99 -11.83
C VAL A 142 17.00 -13.93 -10.97
N GLY A 143 18.20 -14.21 -10.45
CA GLY A 143 18.99 -13.28 -9.66
C GLY A 143 19.36 -12.01 -10.44
N ALA A 144 19.82 -12.14 -11.69
CA ALA A 144 20.09 -11.01 -12.56
C ALA A 144 18.84 -10.16 -12.84
N GLY A 145 17.70 -10.81 -13.06
CA GLY A 145 16.40 -10.14 -13.22
C GLY A 145 15.98 -9.33 -12.00
N LEU A 146 16.22 -9.87 -10.78
CA LEU A 146 15.93 -9.18 -9.53
C LEU A 146 16.86 -7.97 -9.32
N ILE A 147 18.15 -8.09 -9.64
CA ILE A 147 19.11 -6.97 -9.58
C ILE A 147 18.66 -5.85 -10.54
N MET A 148 18.33 -6.21 -11.78
CA MET A 148 17.86 -5.23 -12.78
C MET A 148 16.56 -4.56 -12.34
N ALA A 149 15.59 -5.32 -11.76
CA ALA A 149 14.36 -4.78 -11.21
C ALA A 149 14.61 -3.81 -10.06
N GLY A 150 15.55 -4.11 -9.17
CA GLY A 150 15.95 -3.24 -8.06
C GLY A 150 16.64 -1.95 -8.53
N ALA A 151 17.50 -2.04 -9.56
CA ALA A 151 18.24 -0.89 -10.07
C ALA A 151 17.36 0.07 -10.91
N THR A 152 16.42 -0.48 -11.69
CA THR A 152 15.59 0.31 -12.63
C THR A 152 14.21 0.67 -12.07
N GLY A 153 13.79 0.07 -10.96
CA GLY A 153 12.44 0.17 -10.43
C GLY A 153 11.37 -0.54 -11.30
N TRP A 154 11.79 -1.21 -12.37
CA TRP A 154 10.88 -1.91 -13.28
C TRP A 154 10.91 -3.42 -13.02
N CYS A 155 9.81 -3.95 -12.49
CA CYS A 155 9.67 -5.37 -12.21
C CYS A 155 8.69 -6.04 -13.19
N GLY A 156 9.23 -6.75 -14.20
CA GLY A 156 8.43 -7.50 -15.18
C GLY A 156 7.58 -8.59 -14.52
N MET A 157 8.08 -9.24 -13.47
CA MET A 157 7.39 -10.29 -12.71
C MET A 157 6.15 -9.75 -11.97
N ALA A 158 6.21 -8.52 -11.45
CA ALA A 158 5.05 -7.88 -10.82
C ALA A 158 3.90 -7.65 -11.82
N LYS A 159 4.23 -7.35 -13.10
CA LYS A 159 3.23 -7.24 -14.17
C LYS A 159 2.60 -8.58 -14.53
N LEU A 160 3.39 -9.65 -14.59
CA LEU A 160 2.90 -11.00 -14.87
C LEU A 160 1.98 -11.51 -13.76
N VAL A 161 2.36 -11.34 -12.50
CA VAL A 161 1.56 -11.72 -11.33
C VAL A 161 0.25 -10.91 -11.30
N ASN A 162 0.31 -9.60 -11.57
CA ASN A 162 -0.88 -8.75 -11.61
C ASN A 162 -1.83 -9.10 -12.77
N CYS A 163 -1.30 -9.54 -13.90
CA CYS A 163 -2.10 -10.03 -15.04
C CYS A 163 -2.83 -11.34 -14.68
N GLY A 164 -2.14 -12.28 -14.01
CA GLY A 164 -2.73 -13.54 -13.56
C GLY A 164 -3.83 -13.34 -12.52
N VAL A 165 -3.64 -12.42 -11.57
CA VAL A 165 -4.64 -12.08 -10.54
C VAL A 165 -5.88 -11.41 -11.17
N LYS A 166 -5.71 -10.57 -12.19
CA LYS A 166 -6.86 -9.98 -12.92
C LYS A 166 -7.65 -11.01 -13.69
N LEU A 167 -7.00 -11.98 -14.36
CA LEU A 167 -7.69 -13.06 -15.07
C LEU A 167 -8.51 -13.94 -14.10
N CYS A 168 -7.98 -14.25 -12.93
CA CYS A 168 -8.70 -15.05 -11.93
C CYS A 168 -9.91 -14.30 -11.34
N ARG A 169 -9.88 -12.96 -11.30
CA ARG A 169 -10.96 -12.11 -10.76
C ARG A 169 -12.09 -11.86 -11.76
N SER A 170 -11.83 -12.02 -13.07
CA SER A 170 -12.85 -11.92 -14.12
C SER A 170 -13.56 -13.24 -14.40
N ALA A 171 -13.14 -14.35 -13.76
CA ALA A 171 -13.70 -15.69 -13.93
C ALA A 171 -14.62 -16.14 -12.77
N VAL A 172 -14.93 -15.24 -11.81
CA VAL A 172 -15.89 -15.39 -10.72
C VAL A 172 -16.88 -14.24 -10.77
#